data_7829625a466520985ad7e52c89ac13f9
#
_entry.id   7829625a466520985ad7e52c89ac13f9
#
_cell.length_a   1.000
_cell.length_b   1.000
_cell.length_c   1.000
_cell.angle_alpha   90.00
_cell.angle_beta   90.00
_cell.angle_gamma   90.00
#
_symmetry.space_group_name_H-M   'P 1'
#
loop_
_entity.id
_entity.type
_entity.pdbx_description
1 polymer ?
#
loop_
_entity_poly.entity_id
_entity_poly.type
_entity_poly.pdbx_seq_one_letter_code
_entity_poly.pdbx_strand_id
1 'polypeptide(L)'
;MIKYKFARELQVEAGYDLVVAGGGPAGAAAAISAGRLGLKVLLVEATGCLGGTATSGLVTAFNPMADGERMIVGGIMREIVETLYKRGGLAPYITPDYFARRFHCWTPFQVEALKLLLDDLVTAAGVEIRFFTRVIDADFADRT
;
A
#
# COMPACT_ATOMS: atom_id res chain seq x y z
N MET A 1 22.93 9.73 -32.50
CA MET A 1 22.65 9.07 -31.19
C MET A 1 23.53 7.84 -31.10
N ILE A 2 24.43 7.75 -30.11
CA ILE A 2 25.31 6.59 -29.91
C ILE A 2 24.52 5.55 -29.12
N LYS A 3 24.43 4.31 -29.64
CA LYS A 3 23.80 3.19 -28.94
C LYS A 3 24.88 2.41 -28.19
N TYR A 4 24.69 2.22 -26.89
CA TYR A 4 25.53 1.37 -26.07
C TYR A 4 24.72 0.12 -25.63
N LYS A 5 25.27 -1.06 -25.91
CA LYS A 5 24.67 -2.33 -25.49
C LYS A 5 25.40 -2.83 -24.24
N PHE A 6 24.67 -2.98 -23.15
CA PHE A 6 25.18 -3.55 -21.91
C PHE A 6 24.56 -4.92 -21.68
N ALA A 7 25.38 -5.90 -21.41
CA ALA A 7 24.96 -7.25 -21.05
C ALA A 7 25.65 -7.67 -19.75
N ARG A 8 24.88 -8.24 -18.82
CA ARG A 8 25.38 -8.71 -17.54
C ARG A 8 24.64 -9.99 -17.15
N GLU A 9 25.35 -10.94 -16.54
CA GLU A 9 24.75 -12.07 -15.86
C GLU A 9 24.19 -11.59 -14.51
N LEU A 10 22.97 -11.98 -14.20
CA LEU A 10 22.27 -11.65 -12.97
C LEU A 10 21.93 -12.94 -12.21
N GLN A 11 22.06 -12.90 -10.88
CA GLN A 11 21.52 -13.95 -10.04
C GLN A 11 20.00 -13.82 -10.00
N VAL A 12 19.31 -14.93 -10.20
CA VAL A 12 17.84 -15.00 -10.15
C VAL A 12 17.42 -15.49 -8.76
N GLU A 13 16.62 -14.69 -8.09
CA GLU A 13 15.91 -15.14 -6.90
C GLU A 13 14.57 -15.73 -7.32
N ALA A 14 14.28 -16.93 -6.85
CA ALA A 14 13.06 -17.66 -7.18
C ALA A 14 12.23 -17.96 -5.92
N GLY A 15 11.00 -18.42 -6.13
CA GLY A 15 10.17 -18.96 -5.05
C GLY A 15 9.17 -17.98 -4.45
N TYR A 16 8.80 -16.91 -5.18
CA TYR A 16 7.64 -16.10 -4.88
C TYR A 16 6.46 -16.53 -5.76
N ASP A 17 5.27 -16.59 -5.15
CA ASP A 17 4.01 -16.82 -5.87
C ASP A 17 3.53 -15.53 -6.55
N LEU A 18 3.87 -14.39 -5.96
CA LEU A 18 3.50 -13.06 -6.44
C LEU A 18 4.60 -12.04 -6.17
N VAL A 19 4.92 -11.23 -7.19
CA VAL A 19 5.73 -10.02 -7.04
C VAL A 19 4.85 -8.81 -7.32
N VAL A 20 4.75 -7.90 -6.33
CA VAL A 20 4.00 -6.66 -6.44
C VAL A 20 4.98 -5.52 -6.73
N ALA A 21 4.81 -4.86 -7.88
CA ALA A 21 5.66 -3.76 -8.33
C ALA A 21 5.08 -2.41 -7.90
N GLY A 22 5.65 -1.82 -6.86
CA GLY A 22 5.26 -0.56 -6.26
C GLY A 22 4.40 -0.70 -5.01
N GLY A 23 4.84 -0.07 -3.91
CA GLY A 23 4.19 -0.06 -2.60
C GLY A 23 3.20 1.10 -2.40
N GLY A 24 2.64 1.66 -3.49
CA GLY A 24 1.56 2.65 -3.40
C GLY A 24 0.27 2.07 -2.80
N PRO A 25 -0.83 2.84 -2.69
CA PRO A 25 -2.08 2.36 -2.08
C PRO A 25 -2.58 1.04 -2.67
N ALA A 26 -2.55 0.91 -4.00
CA ALA A 26 -2.99 -0.29 -4.69
C ALA A 26 -2.06 -1.49 -4.44
N GLY A 27 -0.74 -1.27 -4.54
CA GLY A 27 0.25 -2.33 -4.32
C GLY A 27 0.29 -2.81 -2.88
N ALA A 28 0.23 -1.92 -1.90
CA ALA A 28 0.13 -2.30 -0.50
C ALA A 28 -1.13 -3.15 -0.23
N ALA A 29 -2.29 -2.73 -0.76
CA ALA A 29 -3.53 -3.50 -0.61
C ALA A 29 -3.45 -4.86 -1.32
N ALA A 30 -2.86 -4.93 -2.51
CA ALA A 30 -2.67 -6.18 -3.24
C ALA A 30 -1.76 -7.15 -2.47
N ALA A 31 -0.62 -6.64 -1.97
CA ALA A 31 0.34 -7.43 -1.19
C ALA A 31 -0.27 -7.96 0.10
N ILE A 32 -0.97 -7.11 0.87
CA ILE A 32 -1.67 -7.51 2.10
C ILE A 32 -2.71 -8.60 1.79
N SER A 33 -3.51 -8.41 0.74
CA SER A 33 -4.55 -9.38 0.36
C SER A 33 -3.94 -10.72 -0.01
N ALA A 34 -2.91 -10.73 -0.84
CA ALA A 34 -2.24 -11.95 -1.29
C ALA A 34 -1.54 -12.68 -0.13
N GLY A 35 -0.83 -11.94 0.74
CA GLY A 35 -0.20 -12.51 1.92
C GLY A 35 -1.20 -13.15 2.88
N ARG A 36 -2.35 -12.50 3.11
CA ARG A 36 -3.46 -13.06 3.92
C ARG A 36 -4.10 -14.31 3.32
N LEU A 37 -3.97 -14.52 2.02
CA LEU A 37 -4.38 -15.76 1.34
C LEU A 37 -3.31 -16.87 1.42
N GLY A 38 -2.18 -16.61 2.08
CA GLY A 38 -1.10 -17.58 2.28
C GLY A 38 -0.09 -17.66 1.13
N LEU A 39 -0.13 -16.72 0.19
CA LEU A 39 0.85 -16.64 -0.88
C LEU A 39 2.18 -16.09 -0.36
N LYS A 40 3.30 -16.59 -0.92
CA LYS A 40 4.62 -16.02 -0.70
C LYS A 40 4.80 -14.80 -1.59
N VAL A 41 4.71 -13.61 -1.00
CA VAL A 41 4.66 -12.34 -1.71
C VAL A 41 5.95 -11.54 -1.51
N LEU A 42 6.48 -10.97 -2.59
CA LEU A 42 7.49 -9.94 -2.59
C LEU A 42 6.87 -8.61 -3.02
N LEU A 43 6.95 -7.59 -2.18
CA LEU A 43 6.58 -6.21 -2.51
C LEU A 43 7.85 -5.39 -2.76
N VAL A 44 7.98 -4.85 -3.97
CA VAL A 44 9.12 -4.04 -4.40
C VAL A 44 8.71 -2.58 -4.45
N GLU A 45 9.40 -1.70 -3.70
CA GLU A 45 9.10 -0.27 -3.63
C GLU A 45 10.36 0.56 -3.93
N ALA A 46 10.21 1.55 -4.81
CA ALA A 46 11.31 2.40 -5.26
C ALA A 46 11.78 3.41 -4.20
N THR A 47 10.91 3.78 -3.27
CA THR A 47 11.19 4.70 -2.17
C THR A 47 11.47 3.95 -0.87
N GLY A 48 11.67 4.68 0.22
CA GLY A 48 11.90 4.13 1.56
C GLY A 48 10.63 4.00 2.40
N CYS A 49 9.44 4.11 1.83
CA CYS A 49 8.18 3.94 2.56
C CYS A 49 7.03 3.49 1.66
N LEU A 50 6.06 2.81 2.25
CA LEU A 50 4.82 2.43 1.59
C LEU A 50 3.81 3.59 1.54
N GLY A 51 2.75 3.45 0.74
CA GLY A 51 1.62 4.38 0.67
C GLY A 51 1.66 5.35 -0.51
N GLY A 52 2.78 5.48 -1.24
CA GLY A 52 2.89 6.26 -2.47
C GLY A 52 2.31 7.68 -2.35
N THR A 53 1.23 7.99 -3.07
CA THR A 53 0.59 9.32 -3.05
C THR A 53 0.14 9.75 -1.66
N ALA A 54 -0.30 8.81 -0.82
CA ALA A 54 -0.76 9.09 0.54
C ALA A 54 0.39 9.37 1.53
N THR A 55 1.61 9.03 1.19
CA THR A 55 2.79 9.20 2.04
C THR A 55 3.86 10.07 1.38
N SER A 56 4.64 9.53 0.43
CA SER A 56 5.67 10.29 -0.30
C SER A 56 5.07 11.42 -1.15
N GLY A 57 3.86 11.26 -1.67
CA GLY A 57 3.15 12.26 -2.47
C GLY A 57 2.42 13.31 -1.66
N LEU A 58 2.37 13.18 -0.31
CA LEU A 58 1.79 14.14 0.63
C LEU A 58 0.30 14.46 0.38
N VAL A 59 -0.46 13.54 -0.19
CA VAL A 59 -1.92 13.64 -0.22
C VAL A 59 -2.47 13.12 1.12
N THR A 60 -2.56 14.03 2.09
CA THR A 60 -2.73 13.73 3.53
C THR A 60 -4.17 13.60 3.99
N ALA A 61 -5.08 13.33 3.09
CA ALA A 61 -6.47 13.09 3.42
C ALA A 61 -7.08 12.01 2.52
N PHE A 62 -7.85 11.12 3.12
CA PHE A 62 -8.66 10.16 2.36
C PHE A 62 -9.93 10.84 1.82
N ASN A 63 -10.39 10.39 0.67
CA ASN A 63 -11.67 10.80 0.10
C ASN A 63 -12.82 10.41 1.04
N PRO A 64 -14.01 11.01 0.87
CA PRO A 64 -15.21 10.62 1.58
C PRO A 64 -15.47 9.11 1.47
N MET A 65 -15.70 8.47 2.61
CA MET A 65 -15.87 7.01 2.72
C MET A 65 -17.29 6.60 3.11
N ALA A 66 -18.19 7.57 3.26
CA ALA A 66 -19.57 7.38 3.69
C ALA A 66 -20.56 7.91 2.65
N ASP A 67 -21.77 7.38 2.66
CA ASP A 67 -22.90 7.86 1.84
C ASP A 67 -23.79 8.87 2.58
N GLY A 68 -23.46 9.20 3.81
CA GLY A 68 -24.23 10.09 4.69
C GLY A 68 -24.98 9.34 5.81
N GLU A 69 -25.16 8.04 5.66
CA GLU A 69 -25.80 7.18 6.65
C GLU A 69 -24.83 6.17 7.23
N ARG A 70 -23.93 5.66 6.40
CA ARG A 70 -22.97 4.61 6.78
C ARG A 70 -21.67 4.70 5.99
N MET A 71 -20.62 4.08 6.51
CA MET A 71 -19.38 3.88 5.79
C MET A 71 -19.57 2.84 4.69
N ILE A 72 -19.34 3.22 3.43
CA ILE A 72 -19.48 2.35 2.24
C ILE A 72 -18.16 1.74 1.78
N VAL A 73 -17.04 2.34 2.17
CA VAL A 73 -15.70 1.80 1.87
C VAL A 73 -15.31 0.76 2.92
N GLY A 74 -15.09 -0.47 2.48
CA GLY A 74 -14.79 -1.61 3.35
C GLY A 74 -13.36 -2.14 3.22
N GLY A 75 -13.17 -3.38 3.71
CA GLY A 75 -11.93 -4.13 3.59
C GLY A 75 -10.71 -3.46 4.24
N ILE A 76 -9.57 -3.57 3.60
CA ILE A 76 -8.28 -3.02 4.10
C ILE A 76 -8.35 -1.51 4.35
N MET A 77 -9.06 -0.76 3.52
CA MET A 77 -9.20 0.69 3.72
C MET A 77 -9.92 1.02 5.03
N ARG A 78 -10.98 0.30 5.34
CA ARG A 78 -11.69 0.45 6.62
C ARG A 78 -10.78 0.09 7.81
N GLU A 79 -10.05 -1.00 7.70
CA GLU A 79 -9.07 -1.42 8.71
C GLU A 79 -8.01 -0.35 8.96
N ILE A 80 -7.48 0.26 7.88
CA ILE A 80 -6.52 1.37 7.97
C ILE A 80 -7.09 2.53 8.76
N VAL A 81 -8.27 3.01 8.39
CA VAL A 81 -8.90 4.18 9.03
C VAL A 81 -9.24 3.92 10.48
N GLU A 82 -9.83 2.76 10.80
CA GLU A 82 -10.17 2.38 12.17
C GLU A 82 -8.92 2.22 13.05
N THR A 83 -7.83 1.71 12.46
CA THR A 83 -6.56 1.55 13.19
C THR A 83 -5.87 2.89 13.39
N LEU A 84 -5.86 3.76 12.39
CA LEU A 84 -5.35 5.13 12.53
C LEU A 84 -6.13 5.90 13.62
N TYR A 85 -7.46 5.76 13.65
CA TYR A 85 -8.27 6.35 14.71
C TYR A 85 -7.82 5.87 16.10
N LYS A 86 -7.71 4.56 16.30
CA LYS A 86 -7.28 3.95 17.57
C LYS A 86 -5.88 4.37 18.00
N ARG A 87 -4.99 4.61 17.05
CA ARG A 87 -3.60 5.03 17.28
C ARG A 87 -3.42 6.56 17.38
N GLY A 88 -4.49 7.34 17.26
CA GLY A 88 -4.41 8.80 17.26
C GLY A 88 -3.79 9.39 16.00
N GLY A 89 -3.76 8.64 14.91
CA GLY A 89 -3.20 9.05 13.60
C GLY A 89 -4.16 9.85 12.72
N LEU A 90 -5.37 10.14 13.19
CA LEU A 90 -6.35 11.00 12.52
C LEU A 90 -6.46 12.36 13.22
N ALA A 91 -7.04 13.34 12.51
CA ALA A 91 -7.35 14.63 13.14
C ALA A 91 -8.34 14.42 14.32
N PRO A 92 -8.22 15.18 15.43
CA PRO A 92 -8.98 14.91 16.66
C PRO A 92 -10.50 14.94 16.52
N TYR A 93 -11.03 15.63 15.51
CA TYR A 93 -12.47 15.70 15.24
C TYR A 93 -13.01 14.53 14.43
N ILE A 94 -12.11 13.66 13.91
CA ILE A 94 -12.49 12.46 13.16
C ILE A 94 -12.85 11.36 14.15
N THR A 95 -14.13 11.06 14.25
CA THR A 95 -14.69 10.04 15.14
C THR A 95 -15.36 8.93 14.33
N PRO A 96 -15.71 7.79 14.92
CA PRO A 96 -16.50 6.75 14.23
C PRO A 96 -17.81 7.28 13.63
N ASP A 97 -18.50 8.22 14.30
CA ASP A 97 -19.69 8.87 13.77
C ASP A 97 -19.38 9.73 12.53
N TYR A 98 -18.20 10.37 12.50
CA TYR A 98 -17.75 11.13 11.35
C TYR A 98 -17.64 10.25 10.09
N PHE A 99 -17.11 9.04 10.22
CA PHE A 99 -16.99 8.11 9.08
C PHE A 99 -18.34 7.67 8.53
N ALA A 100 -19.35 7.53 9.41
CA ALA A 100 -20.66 7.05 9.01
C ALA A 100 -21.51 8.14 8.38
N ARG A 101 -21.44 9.39 8.90
CA ARG A 101 -22.44 10.43 8.62
C ARG A 101 -21.93 11.63 7.86
N ARG A 102 -20.63 11.78 7.70
CA ARG A 102 -20.07 12.95 7.01
C ARG A 102 -19.81 12.66 5.54
N PHE A 103 -20.86 12.75 4.78
CA PHE A 103 -20.83 12.75 3.33
C PHE A 103 -20.07 13.99 2.80
N HIS A 104 -19.24 13.82 1.78
CA HIS A 104 -18.33 14.84 1.20
C HIS A 104 -17.23 15.38 2.11
N CYS A 105 -16.98 14.75 3.24
CA CYS A 105 -15.87 15.17 4.11
C CYS A 105 -14.64 14.30 3.92
N TRP A 106 -13.52 14.96 3.72
CA TRP A 106 -12.20 14.33 3.67
C TRP A 106 -11.80 13.88 5.08
N THR A 107 -11.02 12.80 5.15
CA THR A 107 -10.47 12.28 6.40
C THR A 107 -8.97 12.57 6.46
N PRO A 108 -8.54 13.69 7.05
CA PRO A 108 -7.13 14.01 7.23
C PRO A 108 -6.46 13.02 8.19
N PHE A 109 -5.23 12.64 7.87
CA PHE A 109 -4.42 11.74 8.67
C PHE A 109 -2.98 12.22 8.81
N GLN A 110 -2.28 11.68 9.80
CA GLN A 110 -0.85 11.90 10.00
C GLN A 110 -0.06 10.94 9.08
N VAL A 111 0.79 11.50 8.22
CA VAL A 111 1.55 10.74 7.22
C VAL A 111 2.43 9.68 7.85
N GLU A 112 3.15 10.03 8.92
CA GLU A 112 4.05 9.09 9.60
C GLU A 112 3.29 7.95 10.27
N ALA A 113 2.11 8.23 10.83
CA ALA A 113 1.25 7.18 11.39
C ALA A 113 0.77 6.20 10.32
N LEU A 114 0.46 6.69 9.11
CA LEU A 114 0.08 5.84 7.99
C LEU A 114 1.25 4.99 7.48
N LYS A 115 2.47 5.55 7.37
CA LYS A 115 3.66 4.79 6.98
C LYS A 115 3.88 3.59 7.90
N LEU A 116 3.94 3.85 9.22
CA LEU A 116 4.12 2.80 10.23
C LEU A 116 3.00 1.76 10.19
N LEU A 117 1.76 2.20 10.01
CA LEU A 117 0.64 1.27 9.91
C LEU A 117 0.72 0.37 8.69
N LEU A 118 1.12 0.91 7.53
CA LEU A 118 1.26 0.11 6.30
C LEU A 118 2.40 -0.91 6.45
N ASP A 119 3.52 -0.53 7.06
CA ASP A 119 4.62 -1.45 7.36
C ASP A 119 4.13 -2.60 8.27
N ASP A 120 3.38 -2.27 9.33
CA ASP A 120 2.79 -3.26 10.23
C ASP A 120 1.83 -4.22 9.51
N LEU A 121 0.92 -3.69 8.68
CA LEU A 121 -0.08 -4.50 7.98
C LEU A 121 0.54 -5.43 6.93
N VAL A 122 1.51 -4.94 6.18
CA VAL A 122 2.21 -5.72 5.15
C VAL A 122 3.07 -6.81 5.80
N THR A 123 3.80 -6.45 6.86
CA THR A 123 4.63 -7.41 7.60
C THR A 123 3.78 -8.48 8.30
N ALA A 124 2.66 -8.07 8.94
CA ALA A 124 1.74 -9.01 9.58
C ALA A 124 1.06 -9.96 8.59
N ALA A 125 0.96 -9.57 7.31
CA ALA A 125 0.48 -10.44 6.25
C ALA A 125 1.55 -11.42 5.73
N GLY A 126 2.78 -11.41 6.28
CA GLY A 126 3.87 -12.29 5.86
C GLY A 126 4.54 -11.90 4.54
N VAL A 127 4.36 -10.66 4.10
CA VAL A 127 4.93 -10.15 2.85
C VAL A 127 6.38 -9.72 3.06
N GLU A 128 7.29 -10.14 2.17
CA GLU A 128 8.64 -9.59 2.10
C GLU A 128 8.62 -8.23 1.40
N ILE A 129 9.28 -7.22 1.98
CA ILE A 129 9.34 -5.87 1.40
C ILE A 129 10.78 -5.58 1.00
N ARG A 130 10.97 -5.02 -0.21
CA ARG A 130 12.25 -4.45 -0.68
C ARG A 130 12.08 -3.00 -1.04
N PHE A 131 12.55 -2.14 -0.17
CA PHE A 131 12.65 -0.70 -0.40
C PHE A 131 13.84 -0.36 -1.31
N PHE A 132 13.85 0.87 -1.82
CA PHE A 132 14.90 1.41 -2.70
C PHE A 132 15.19 0.52 -3.91
N THR A 133 14.19 -0.24 -4.34
CA THR A 133 14.29 -1.22 -5.42
C THR A 133 13.26 -0.92 -6.49
N ARG A 134 13.70 -0.80 -7.73
CA ARG A 134 12.84 -0.43 -8.87
C ARG A 134 12.75 -1.58 -9.84
N VAL A 135 11.55 -1.95 -10.23
CA VAL A 135 11.31 -2.82 -11.37
C VAL A 135 11.65 -2.06 -12.64
N ILE A 136 12.50 -2.62 -13.48
CA ILE A 136 12.98 -1.99 -14.72
C ILE A 136 12.45 -2.72 -15.96
N ASP A 137 12.14 -4.00 -15.84
CA ASP A 137 11.63 -4.81 -16.95
C ASP A 137 10.90 -6.03 -16.40
N ALA A 138 10.08 -6.65 -17.25
CA ALA A 138 9.40 -7.92 -16.97
C ALA A 138 9.36 -8.75 -18.23
N ASP A 139 9.86 -9.98 -18.15
CA ASP A 139 9.79 -10.96 -19.23
C ASP A 139 8.78 -12.04 -18.86
N PHE A 140 8.01 -12.48 -19.85
CA PHE A 140 6.98 -13.49 -19.67
C PHE A 140 7.37 -14.72 -20.48
N ALA A 141 7.68 -15.80 -19.78
CA ALA A 141 7.71 -17.11 -20.44
C ALA A 141 6.27 -17.48 -20.88
N ASP A 142 6.16 -18.14 -22.01
CA ASP A 142 4.87 -18.55 -22.59
C ASP A 142 3.96 -19.17 -21.53
N ARG A 143 2.73 -18.65 -21.48
CA ARG A 143 1.67 -19.27 -20.69
C ARG A 143 1.27 -20.58 -21.37
N THR A 144 1.83 -21.69 -20.94
CA THR A 144 1.30 -23.02 -21.19
C THR A 144 0.28 -23.37 -20.12
#